data_fbdc7e9115b44322c9919c1b4ae38239
#
_entry.id   fbdc7e9115b44322c9919c1b4ae38239
#
_cell.length_a   1.000
_cell.length_b   1.000
_cell.length_c   1.000
_cell.angle_alpha   90.00
_cell.angle_beta   90.00
_cell.angle_gamma   90.00
#
_symmetry.space_group_name_H-M   'P 1'
#
loop_
_entity.id
_entity.type
_entity.pdbx_description
1 polymer ?
#
loop_
_entity_poly.entity_id
_entity_poly.type
_entity_poly.pdbx_seq_one_letter_code
_entity_poly.pdbx_strand_id
1 'polypeptide(L)'
;MRGVFVDANESLAVIFEGLQKDGDPEVRINRNPDITPEQYPEILDGAEIAIVDHTALPTDIAKKCAGLKHVVFLGTRARSYMNPEELAETGIHVHLL
;
A
#
# COMPACT_ATOMS: atom_id res chain seq x y z
N MET A 1 10.23 -1.84 10.26
CA MET A 1 8.86 -1.57 9.76
C MET A 1 8.61 -2.39 8.52
N ARG A 2 7.53 -3.13 8.47
CA ARG A 2 7.24 -4.07 7.39
C ARG A 2 6.28 -3.45 6.38
N GLY A 3 6.52 -3.64 5.09
CA GLY A 3 5.67 -3.10 4.04
C GLY A 3 5.24 -4.16 3.03
N VAL A 4 4.18 -3.86 2.29
CA VAL A 4 3.70 -4.70 1.20
C VAL A 4 3.34 -3.79 0.01
N PHE A 5 3.85 -4.14 -1.17
CA PHE A 5 3.39 -3.55 -2.42
C PHE A 5 2.17 -4.39 -2.86
N VAL A 6 0.97 -3.81 -2.74
CA VAL A 6 -0.26 -4.60 -2.76
C VAL A 6 -0.74 -4.99 -4.16
N ASP A 7 -0.39 -4.21 -5.18
CA ASP A 7 -0.96 -4.38 -6.53
C ASP A 7 0.08 -4.17 -7.64
N ALA A 8 1.28 -4.72 -7.46
CA ALA A 8 2.35 -4.60 -8.44
C ALA A 8 2.06 -5.44 -9.68
N ASN A 9 2.20 -4.83 -10.87
CA ASN A 9 2.28 -5.62 -12.08
C ASN A 9 3.70 -6.19 -12.23
N GLU A 10 3.93 -7.05 -13.23
CA GLU A 10 5.23 -7.70 -13.37
C GLU A 10 6.38 -6.71 -13.58
N SER A 11 6.16 -5.67 -14.40
CA SER A 11 7.19 -4.66 -14.66
C SER A 11 7.55 -3.89 -13.39
N LEU A 12 6.56 -3.46 -12.61
CA LEU A 12 6.79 -2.73 -11.36
C LEU A 12 7.44 -3.62 -10.32
N ALA A 13 7.05 -4.89 -10.26
CA ALA A 13 7.65 -5.83 -9.31
C ALA A 13 9.14 -5.99 -9.57
N VAL A 14 9.55 -6.15 -10.82
CA VAL A 14 10.96 -6.30 -11.20
C VAL A 14 11.74 -5.03 -10.84
N ILE A 15 11.21 -3.86 -11.18
CA ILE A 15 11.85 -2.58 -10.88
C ILE A 15 12.01 -2.41 -9.37
N PHE A 16 10.96 -2.67 -8.61
CA PHE A 16 10.97 -2.48 -7.16
C PHE A 16 11.94 -3.43 -6.47
N GLU A 17 11.98 -4.69 -6.88
CA GLU A 17 12.93 -5.66 -6.35
C GLU A 17 14.38 -5.20 -6.60
N GLY A 18 14.65 -4.63 -7.77
CA GLY A 18 15.98 -4.14 -8.12
C GLY A 18 16.42 -2.91 -7.33
N LEU A 19 15.47 -2.18 -6.75
CA LEU A 19 15.78 -0.99 -5.95
C LEU A 19 15.98 -1.30 -4.47
N GLN A 20 15.62 -2.49 -4.03
CA GLN A 20 15.81 -2.86 -2.63
C GLN A 20 17.27 -3.15 -2.33
N LYS A 21 17.74 -2.67 -1.17
CA LYS A 21 19.12 -2.81 -0.73
C LYS A 21 19.15 -3.43 0.66
N ASP A 22 20.28 -4.04 1.01
CA ASP A 22 20.49 -4.55 2.37
C ASP A 22 20.33 -3.41 3.39
N GLY A 23 19.53 -3.67 4.42
CA GLY A 23 19.26 -2.68 5.45
C GLY A 23 17.99 -1.85 5.22
N ASP A 24 17.37 -1.95 4.04
CA ASP A 24 16.08 -1.32 3.80
C ASP A 24 14.97 -2.05 4.57
N PRO A 25 13.85 -1.36 4.87
CA PRO A 25 12.70 -2.04 5.45
C PRO A 25 12.26 -3.21 4.58
N GLU A 26 11.83 -4.30 5.20
CA GLU A 26 11.33 -5.45 4.46
C GLU A 26 10.06 -5.09 3.71
N VAL A 27 10.04 -5.26 2.40
CA VAL A 27 8.87 -5.03 1.57
C VAL A 27 8.57 -6.29 0.76
N ARG A 28 7.40 -6.86 1.02
CA ARG A 28 6.89 -7.98 0.25
C ARG A 28 6.12 -7.45 -0.95
N ILE A 29 6.26 -8.09 -2.10
CA ILE A 29 5.61 -7.66 -3.33
C ILE A 29 4.53 -8.66 -3.71
N ASN A 30 3.29 -8.18 -3.77
CA ASN A 30 2.18 -8.95 -4.28
C ASN A 30 2.06 -8.67 -5.78
N ARG A 31 2.32 -9.68 -6.60
CA ARG A 31 2.40 -9.55 -8.06
C ARG A 31 1.05 -9.66 -8.76
N ASN A 32 -0.03 -9.39 -8.07
CA ASN A 32 -1.36 -9.39 -8.65
C ASN A 32 -1.87 -7.96 -8.78
N PRO A 33 -1.90 -7.38 -10.01
CA PRO A 33 -2.38 -6.02 -10.19
C PRO A 33 -3.91 -5.88 -10.12
N ASP A 34 -4.63 -6.99 -10.09
CA ASP A 34 -6.09 -7.02 -10.16
C ASP A 34 -6.74 -7.36 -8.82
N ILE A 35 -6.13 -6.94 -7.71
CA ILE A 35 -6.71 -7.15 -6.38
C ILE A 35 -7.96 -6.27 -6.21
N THR A 36 -8.84 -6.68 -5.28
CA THR A 36 -9.99 -5.86 -4.90
C THR A 36 -9.73 -5.19 -3.54
N PRO A 37 -10.43 -4.08 -3.22
CA PRO A 37 -10.24 -3.43 -1.93
C PRO A 37 -10.45 -4.34 -0.73
N GLU A 38 -11.37 -5.28 -0.82
CA GLU A 38 -11.67 -6.21 0.27
C GLU A 38 -10.50 -7.14 0.62
N GLN A 39 -9.53 -7.27 -0.28
CA GLN A 39 -8.36 -8.11 -0.06
C GLN A 39 -7.24 -7.43 0.73
N TYR A 40 -7.32 -6.11 0.95
CA TYR A 40 -6.26 -5.38 1.65
C TYR A 40 -5.89 -5.98 3.00
N PRO A 41 -6.84 -6.28 3.91
CA PRO A 41 -6.45 -6.80 5.22
C PRO A 41 -5.67 -8.11 5.14
N GLU A 42 -6.06 -8.99 4.22
CA GLU A 42 -5.39 -10.27 4.02
C GLU A 42 -4.00 -10.10 3.40
N ILE A 43 -3.92 -9.25 2.37
CA ILE A 43 -2.65 -9.02 1.66
C ILE A 43 -1.63 -8.35 2.59
N LEU A 44 -2.06 -7.35 3.36
CA LEU A 44 -1.16 -6.62 4.25
C LEU A 44 -0.72 -7.47 5.45
N ASP A 45 -1.61 -8.29 5.98
CA ASP A 45 -1.29 -9.25 7.05
C ASP A 45 -0.49 -8.59 8.19
N GLY A 46 -0.99 -7.47 8.69
CA GLY A 46 -0.36 -6.73 9.79
C GLY A 46 0.79 -5.81 9.39
N ALA A 47 1.05 -5.64 8.10
CA ALA A 47 2.09 -4.71 7.65
C ALA A 47 1.74 -3.27 8.01
N GLU A 48 2.77 -2.46 8.27
CA GLU A 48 2.62 -1.08 8.67
C GLU A 48 2.59 -0.11 7.49
N ILE A 49 3.13 -0.53 6.35
CA ILE A 49 3.23 0.28 5.13
C ILE A 49 2.57 -0.46 3.97
N ALA A 50 1.67 0.22 3.28
CA ALA A 50 1.09 -0.28 2.02
C ALA A 50 1.59 0.58 0.88
N ILE A 51 2.17 -0.03 -0.15
CA ILE A 51 2.55 0.66 -1.39
C ILE A 51 1.48 0.32 -2.40
N VAL A 52 0.87 1.34 -3.00
CA VAL A 52 -0.31 1.19 -3.86
C VAL A 52 -0.07 1.88 -5.19
N ASP A 53 -0.34 1.18 -6.29
CA ASP A 53 -0.25 1.75 -7.63
C ASP A 53 -1.60 2.29 -8.11
N HIS A 54 -2.68 1.49 -8.00
CA HIS A 54 -3.95 1.88 -8.61
C HIS A 54 -5.20 1.30 -7.92
N THR A 55 -5.08 0.62 -6.79
CA THR A 55 -6.25 0.00 -6.15
C THR A 55 -6.86 0.94 -5.12
N ALA A 56 -8.18 1.15 -5.19
CA ALA A 56 -8.87 1.98 -4.23
C ALA A 56 -8.70 1.46 -2.81
N LEU A 57 -8.55 2.37 -1.86
CA LEU A 57 -8.48 2.05 -0.42
C LEU A 57 -9.55 2.85 0.32
N PRO A 58 -10.78 2.35 0.40
CA PRO A 58 -11.83 3.00 1.19
C PRO A 58 -11.44 3.04 2.67
N THR A 59 -11.86 4.08 3.35
CA THR A 59 -11.52 4.29 4.76
C THR A 59 -11.97 3.13 5.64
N ASP A 60 -13.15 2.58 5.40
CA ASP A 60 -13.66 1.47 6.18
C ASP A 60 -12.83 0.19 6.01
N ILE A 61 -12.29 -0.03 4.81
CA ILE A 61 -11.38 -1.14 4.55
C ILE A 61 -10.03 -0.88 5.24
N ALA A 62 -9.52 0.35 5.17
CA ALA A 62 -8.26 0.71 5.81
C ALA A 62 -8.32 0.47 7.32
N LYS A 63 -9.45 0.76 7.94
CA LYS A 63 -9.65 0.53 9.38
C LYS A 63 -9.56 -0.94 9.77
N LYS A 64 -9.79 -1.85 8.82
CA LYS A 64 -9.68 -3.30 9.04
C LYS A 64 -8.26 -3.82 8.91
N CYS A 65 -7.34 -2.97 8.43
CA CYS A 65 -5.93 -3.34 8.25
C CYS A 65 -5.17 -3.08 9.55
N ALA A 66 -5.13 -4.07 10.42
CA ALA A 66 -4.46 -3.96 11.71
C ALA A 66 -2.98 -3.61 11.52
N GLY A 67 -2.51 -2.58 12.22
CA GLY A 67 -1.11 -2.17 12.17
C GLY A 67 -0.76 -1.20 11.05
N LEU A 68 -1.64 -0.98 10.10
CA LEU A 68 -1.36 -0.07 8.98
C LEU A 68 -1.20 1.37 9.47
N LYS A 69 -0.09 2.01 9.13
CA LYS A 69 0.25 3.38 9.54
C LYS A 69 0.56 4.30 8.38
N HIS A 70 1.04 3.74 7.26
CA HIS A 70 1.46 4.52 6.11
C HIS A 70 0.97 3.90 4.82
N VAL A 71 0.53 4.75 3.90
CA VAL A 71 0.24 4.36 2.52
C VAL A 71 1.13 5.19 1.61
N VAL A 72 1.88 4.54 0.75
CA VAL A 72 2.70 5.21 -0.28
C VAL A 72 2.01 4.98 -1.61
N PHE A 73 1.49 6.04 -2.21
CA PHE A 73 0.78 5.98 -3.48
C PHE A 73 1.70 6.38 -4.63
N LEU A 74 1.78 5.52 -5.63
CA LEU A 74 2.63 5.75 -6.80
C LEU A 74 1.86 6.53 -7.86
N GLY A 75 1.82 7.86 -7.72
CA GLY A 75 1.11 8.70 -8.67
C GLY A 75 0.64 9.99 -8.04
N THR A 76 -0.10 10.78 -8.81
CA THR A 76 -0.51 12.12 -8.39
C THR A 76 -2.00 12.22 -8.05
N ARG A 77 -2.76 11.14 -8.21
CA ARG A 77 -4.22 11.17 -8.07
C ARG A 77 -4.71 10.31 -6.91
N ALA A 78 -4.04 10.39 -5.76
CA ALA A 78 -4.43 9.60 -4.60
C ALA A 78 -5.90 9.82 -4.22
N ARG A 79 -6.42 11.04 -4.36
CA ARG A 79 -7.81 11.35 -4.00
C ARG A 79 -8.84 10.64 -4.87
N SER A 80 -8.45 10.12 -6.02
CA SER A 80 -9.34 9.30 -6.86
C SER A 80 -9.50 7.89 -6.31
N TYR A 81 -8.60 7.46 -5.41
CA TYR A 81 -8.56 6.10 -4.91
C TYR A 81 -8.80 6.01 -3.41
N MET A 82 -8.54 7.10 -2.67
CA MET A 82 -8.65 7.10 -1.21
C MET A 82 -8.91 8.51 -0.70
N ASN A 83 -9.30 8.63 0.57
CA ASN A 83 -9.50 9.92 1.23
C ASN A 83 -8.37 10.14 2.25
N PRO A 84 -7.30 10.88 1.87
CA PRO A 84 -6.16 11.07 2.77
C PRO A 84 -6.52 11.73 4.09
N GLU A 85 -7.47 12.64 4.10
CA GLU A 85 -7.90 13.35 5.30
C GLU A 85 -8.57 12.39 6.30
N GLU A 86 -9.48 11.54 5.81
CA GLU A 86 -10.13 10.54 6.67
C GLU A 86 -9.12 9.51 7.16
N LEU A 87 -8.19 9.09 6.30
CA LEU A 87 -7.16 8.15 6.70
C LEU A 87 -6.26 8.73 7.79
N ALA A 88 -5.88 10.01 7.66
CA ALA A 88 -5.07 10.67 8.68
C ALA A 88 -5.79 10.71 10.04
N GLU A 89 -7.10 10.90 10.05
CA GLU A 89 -7.90 10.88 11.28
C GLU A 89 -7.85 9.51 11.96
N THR A 90 -7.64 8.44 11.22
CA THR A 90 -7.51 7.09 11.77
C THR A 90 -6.07 6.71 12.10
N GLY A 91 -5.13 7.64 11.91
CA GLY A 91 -3.71 7.39 12.17
C GLY A 91 -2.94 6.82 10.99
N ILE A 92 -3.53 6.83 9.79
CA ILE A 92 -2.90 6.33 8.57
C ILE A 92 -2.50 7.52 7.71
N HIS A 93 -1.20 7.66 7.42
CA HIS A 93 -0.66 8.78 6.67
C HIS A 93 -0.40 8.39 5.22
N VAL A 94 -0.95 9.19 4.28
CA VAL A 94 -0.77 8.95 2.84
C VAL A 94 0.39 9.79 2.33
N HIS A 95 1.31 9.14 1.62
CA HIS A 95 2.47 9.77 1.00
C HIS A 95 2.40 9.57 -0.51
N LEU A 96 2.77 10.61 -1.26
CA LEU A 96 2.84 10.55 -2.72
C LEU A 96 4.30 10.46 -3.16
N LEU A 97 4.54 9.65 -4.17
CA LEU A 97 5.84 9.60 -4.82
C LEU A 97 5.82 10.34 -6.13
#